data_c7ba16c604db560cb97fd2082987f201
#
_entry.id   c7ba16c604db560cb97fd2082987f201
#
_cell.length_a   1.000
_cell.length_b   1.000
_cell.length_c   1.000
_cell.angle_alpha   90.00
_cell.angle_beta   90.00
_cell.angle_gamma   90.00
#
_symmetry.space_group_name_H-M   'P 1'
#
loop_
_entity.id
_entity.type
_entity.pdbx_description
1 polymer ?
#
loop_
_entity_poly.entity_id
_entity_poly.type
_entity_poly.pdbx_seq_one_letter_code
_entity_poly.pdbx_strand_id
1 'polypeptide(L)'
;YFFLGDYISDTPYTRETMDYLYEFMENHTCYLLRGNREEYMLTQQEARKKKCTEQMWISNSASGNLLYTYGQLVDKDFDFFRNLPITFIYEKAGYPSITCCHGSPASSRELLQLNEDPVKQWLEKIDTDYMICAHTHYPGEMTYKNKHYFNSGSVGISIDDAGYAQCMLLESGVENGTTIWKPQFLKVPYDNQKVAQDMITGGLLSIAPWFVNSNILTILTGIDCSAKMVELAEKLALEDNAQAKWPHIDEKYFEEAAVYYKIPDYRARNNEKER
;
A
#
# COMPACT_ATOMS: atom_id res chain seq x y z
N TYR A 1 -18.75 -2.93 3.22
CA TYR A 1 -17.30 -3.09 3.17
C TYR A 1 -16.65 -1.80 2.74
N PHE A 2 -15.56 -1.40 3.42
CA PHE A 2 -14.77 -0.23 3.07
C PHE A 2 -13.42 -0.69 2.54
N PHE A 3 -13.10 -0.34 1.31
CA PHE A 3 -11.81 -0.60 0.68
C PHE A 3 -11.05 0.72 0.54
N LEU A 4 -9.94 0.82 1.25
CA LEU A 4 -9.23 2.08 1.44
C LEU A 4 -8.08 2.29 0.45
N GLY A 5 -8.18 1.74 -0.76
CA GLY A 5 -7.18 1.89 -1.82
C GLY A 5 -6.05 0.87 -1.77
N ASP A 6 -5.12 1.01 -2.74
CA ASP A 6 -3.97 0.11 -2.94
C ASP A 6 -4.40 -1.36 -3.13
N TYR A 7 -5.30 -1.60 -4.09
CA TYR A 7 -5.78 -2.94 -4.45
C TYR A 7 -4.72 -3.78 -5.15
N ILE A 8 -3.70 -3.14 -5.68
CA ILE A 8 -2.73 -3.68 -6.63
C ILE A 8 -1.30 -3.41 -6.17
N SER A 9 -0.37 -4.06 -6.81
CA SER A 9 1.08 -3.99 -6.63
C SER A 9 1.65 -4.86 -5.51
N ASP A 10 2.97 -4.90 -5.45
CA ASP A 10 3.82 -5.50 -4.43
C ASP A 10 3.77 -7.04 -4.35
N THR A 11 2.78 -7.68 -4.98
CA THR A 11 2.64 -9.14 -5.14
C THR A 11 2.37 -9.51 -6.60
N PRO A 12 2.51 -10.78 -7.01
CA PRO A 12 2.31 -11.18 -8.40
C PRO A 12 0.84 -11.28 -8.83
N TYR A 13 -0.12 -11.07 -7.94
CA TYR A 13 -1.53 -11.42 -8.13
C TYR A 13 -2.42 -10.26 -8.59
N THR A 14 -1.86 -9.26 -9.29
CA THR A 14 -2.63 -8.06 -9.71
C THR A 14 -3.91 -8.42 -10.46
N ARG A 15 -3.85 -9.33 -11.44
CA ARG A 15 -5.03 -9.67 -12.23
C ARG A 15 -6.08 -10.41 -11.41
N GLU A 16 -5.64 -11.41 -10.66
CA GLU A 16 -6.51 -12.22 -9.80
C GLU A 16 -7.19 -11.37 -8.74
N THR A 17 -6.46 -10.41 -8.15
CA THR A 17 -7.02 -9.49 -7.14
C THR A 17 -8.09 -8.59 -7.75
N MET A 18 -7.84 -8.02 -8.94
CA MET A 18 -8.82 -7.15 -9.59
C MET A 18 -10.07 -7.92 -10.01
N ASP A 19 -9.92 -9.14 -10.56
CA ASP A 19 -11.05 -9.98 -10.96
C ASP A 19 -11.89 -10.38 -9.73
N TYR A 20 -11.24 -10.78 -8.63
CA TYR A 20 -11.93 -11.09 -7.37
C TYR A 20 -12.63 -9.85 -6.76
N LEU A 21 -11.99 -8.68 -6.82
CA LEU A 21 -12.61 -7.44 -6.33
C LEU A 21 -13.90 -7.11 -7.10
N TYR A 22 -13.89 -7.25 -8.41
CA TYR A 22 -15.08 -7.02 -9.23
C TYR A 22 -16.20 -8.00 -8.89
N GLU A 23 -15.89 -9.30 -8.78
CA GLU A 23 -16.87 -10.32 -8.35
C GLU A 23 -17.43 -10.05 -6.95
N PHE A 24 -16.55 -9.63 -6.02
CA PHE A 24 -16.97 -9.28 -4.67
C PHE A 24 -17.95 -8.10 -4.66
N MET A 25 -17.68 -7.07 -5.45
CA MET A 25 -18.54 -5.89 -5.57
C MET A 25 -19.93 -6.19 -6.14
N GLU A 26 -20.08 -7.21 -6.98
CA GLU A 26 -21.39 -7.64 -7.51
C GLU A 26 -22.33 -8.17 -6.41
N ASN A 27 -21.76 -8.73 -5.36
CA ASN A 27 -22.50 -9.44 -4.30
C ASN A 27 -22.54 -8.71 -2.96
N HIS A 28 -21.81 -7.58 -2.82
CA HIS A 28 -21.68 -6.89 -1.55
C HIS A 28 -21.79 -5.36 -1.72
N THR A 29 -22.28 -4.69 -0.68
CA THR A 29 -22.25 -3.21 -0.62
C THR A 29 -20.84 -2.76 -0.28
N CYS A 30 -20.17 -2.14 -1.25
CA CYS A 30 -18.79 -1.71 -1.15
C CYS A 30 -18.67 -0.19 -1.27
N TYR A 31 -17.85 0.39 -0.42
CA TYR A 31 -17.40 1.78 -0.46
C TYR A 31 -15.90 1.76 -0.76
N LEU A 32 -15.50 2.35 -1.87
CA LEU A 32 -14.14 2.24 -2.36
C LEU A 32 -13.54 3.63 -2.59
N LEU A 33 -12.24 3.74 -2.36
CA LEU A 33 -11.46 4.92 -2.69
C LEU A 33 -10.14 4.52 -3.35
N ARG A 34 -9.47 5.50 -3.94
CA ARG A 34 -8.20 5.32 -4.63
C ARG A 34 -7.03 5.55 -3.69
N GLY A 35 -6.08 4.61 -3.67
CA GLY A 35 -4.79 4.76 -3.03
C GLY A 35 -3.71 5.34 -3.95
N ASN A 36 -2.50 5.45 -3.45
CA ASN A 36 -1.39 5.98 -4.23
C ASN A 36 -0.93 5.01 -5.34
N ARG A 37 -1.14 3.70 -5.19
CA ARG A 37 -0.80 2.72 -6.23
C ARG A 37 -1.65 2.91 -7.48
N GLU A 38 -2.96 3.07 -7.34
CA GLU A 38 -3.85 3.38 -8.45
C GLU A 38 -3.49 4.73 -9.11
N GLU A 39 -3.12 5.75 -8.32
CA GLU A 39 -2.66 7.04 -8.87
C GLU A 39 -1.37 6.92 -9.67
N TYR A 40 -0.43 6.08 -9.24
CA TYR A 40 0.78 5.79 -9.99
C TYR A 40 0.45 5.16 -11.35
N MET A 41 -0.47 4.17 -11.40
CA MET A 41 -0.88 3.54 -12.66
C MET A 41 -1.51 4.55 -13.62
N LEU A 42 -2.38 5.43 -13.13
CA LEU A 42 -2.98 6.51 -13.95
C LEU A 42 -1.91 7.49 -14.46
N THR A 43 -0.98 7.89 -13.62
CA THR A 43 0.13 8.77 -14.01
C THR A 43 1.01 8.13 -15.08
N GLN A 44 1.32 6.84 -14.93
CA GLN A 44 2.10 6.08 -15.90
C GLN A 44 1.37 5.96 -17.24
N GLN A 45 0.05 5.71 -17.22
CA GLN A 45 -0.75 5.66 -18.44
C GLN A 45 -0.68 6.98 -19.21
N GLU A 46 -0.78 8.11 -18.52
CA GLU A 46 -0.65 9.45 -19.14
C GLU A 46 0.78 9.73 -19.66
N ALA A 47 1.81 9.32 -18.92
CA ALA A 47 3.18 9.45 -19.37
C ALA A 47 3.43 8.67 -20.68
N ARG A 48 2.88 7.44 -20.79
CA ARG A 48 2.96 6.60 -21.99
C ARG A 48 2.20 7.21 -23.17
N LYS A 49 0.99 7.71 -22.97
CA LYS A 49 0.20 8.41 -24.00
C LYS A 49 0.96 9.63 -24.54
N LYS A 50 1.63 10.38 -23.67
CA LYS A 50 2.42 11.56 -24.01
C LYS A 50 3.83 11.23 -24.51
N LYS A 51 4.24 9.97 -24.49
CA LYS A 51 5.60 9.49 -24.80
C LYS A 51 6.70 10.20 -23.99
N CYS A 52 6.40 10.48 -22.72
CA CYS A 52 7.34 11.13 -21.79
C CYS A 52 8.29 10.08 -21.20
N THR A 53 9.40 9.82 -21.86
CA THR A 53 10.36 8.75 -21.51
C THR A 53 10.97 8.92 -20.12
N GLU A 54 11.17 10.16 -19.66
CA GLU A 54 11.73 10.47 -18.34
C GLU A 54 10.82 10.05 -17.18
N GLN A 55 9.52 9.86 -17.45
CA GLN A 55 8.53 9.43 -16.47
C GLN A 55 8.15 7.96 -16.62
N MET A 56 8.63 7.29 -17.66
CA MET A 56 8.32 5.88 -17.89
C MET A 56 9.09 4.98 -16.92
N TRP A 57 8.41 4.04 -16.35
CA TRP A 57 9.02 3.02 -15.49
C TRP A 57 9.88 2.05 -16.29
N ILE A 58 10.95 1.60 -15.67
CA ILE A 58 11.91 0.64 -16.22
C ILE A 58 12.06 -0.57 -15.29
N SER A 59 12.67 -1.63 -15.78
CA SER A 59 13.01 -2.81 -14.98
C SER A 59 14.21 -2.49 -14.09
N ASN A 60 13.94 -2.08 -12.86
CA ASN A 60 14.91 -1.83 -11.79
C ASN A 60 14.19 -1.85 -10.43
N SER A 61 14.93 -1.81 -9.34
CA SER A 61 14.33 -1.81 -8.01
C SER A 61 13.56 -0.53 -7.65
N ALA A 62 13.70 0.56 -8.41
CA ALA A 62 12.94 1.79 -8.19
C ALA A 62 11.49 1.70 -8.69
N SER A 63 11.25 1.10 -9.85
CA SER A 63 9.96 1.14 -10.54
C SER A 63 9.52 -0.17 -11.18
N GLY A 64 10.36 -1.19 -11.20
CA GLY A 64 10.08 -2.46 -11.85
C GLY A 64 8.86 -3.17 -11.27
N ASN A 65 8.65 -3.09 -9.97
CA ASN A 65 7.46 -3.63 -9.31
C ASN A 65 6.16 -2.99 -9.86
N LEU A 66 6.15 -1.67 -10.00
CA LEU A 66 5.02 -0.95 -10.59
C LEU A 66 4.87 -1.23 -12.09
N LEU A 67 6.00 -1.39 -12.81
CA LEU A 67 6.00 -1.79 -14.22
C LEU A 67 5.38 -3.17 -14.43
N TYR A 68 5.72 -4.14 -13.57
CA TYR A 68 5.13 -5.48 -13.57
C TYR A 68 3.61 -5.43 -13.37
N THR A 69 3.17 -4.68 -12.35
CA THR A 69 1.76 -4.47 -12.05
C THR A 69 1.02 -3.83 -13.24
N TYR A 70 1.60 -2.75 -13.80
CA TYR A 70 1.03 -2.06 -14.96
C TYR A 70 0.79 -2.99 -16.16
N GLY A 71 1.70 -3.94 -16.39
CA GLY A 71 1.60 -4.91 -17.47
C GLY A 71 0.43 -5.91 -17.34
N GLN A 72 -0.15 -6.04 -16.15
CA GLN A 72 -1.29 -6.93 -15.90
C GLN A 72 -2.65 -6.21 -15.90
N LEU A 73 -2.66 -4.87 -15.97
CA LEU A 73 -3.88 -4.08 -15.98
C LEU A 73 -4.47 -4.00 -17.39
N VAL A 74 -5.80 -3.97 -17.45
CA VAL A 74 -6.58 -3.76 -18.67
C VAL A 74 -7.33 -2.42 -18.61
N ASP A 75 -7.87 -1.93 -19.74
CA ASP A 75 -8.52 -0.62 -19.82
C ASP A 75 -9.64 -0.45 -18.77
N LYS A 76 -10.40 -1.50 -18.47
CA LYS A 76 -11.44 -1.51 -17.44
C LYS A 76 -10.89 -1.09 -16.07
N ASP A 77 -9.67 -1.51 -15.72
CA ASP A 77 -9.06 -1.20 -14.42
C ASP A 77 -8.70 0.29 -14.32
N PHE A 78 -8.15 0.86 -15.40
CA PHE A 78 -7.85 2.29 -15.44
C PHE A 78 -9.11 3.15 -15.39
N ASP A 79 -10.21 2.72 -16.03
CA ASP A 79 -11.49 3.40 -15.94
C ASP A 79 -12.07 3.31 -14.53
N PHE A 80 -11.94 2.15 -13.88
CA PHE A 80 -12.32 1.97 -12.50
C PHE A 80 -11.53 2.91 -11.58
N PHE A 81 -10.21 2.94 -11.66
CA PHE A 81 -9.36 3.80 -10.82
C PHE A 81 -9.66 5.29 -11.01
N ARG A 82 -9.94 5.76 -12.23
CA ARG A 82 -10.30 7.17 -12.47
C ARG A 82 -11.58 7.59 -11.77
N ASN A 83 -12.52 6.69 -11.66
CA ASN A 83 -13.83 6.97 -11.06
C ASN A 83 -13.82 6.88 -9.53
N LEU A 84 -12.77 6.34 -8.91
CA LEU A 84 -12.66 6.26 -7.46
C LEU A 84 -12.30 7.64 -6.87
N PRO A 85 -12.97 8.08 -5.78
CA PRO A 85 -12.56 9.26 -5.03
C PRO A 85 -11.26 8.97 -4.25
N ILE A 86 -10.53 10.01 -3.82
CA ILE A 86 -9.40 9.88 -2.88
C ILE A 86 -9.87 9.93 -1.42
N THR A 87 -11.07 10.46 -1.20
CA THR A 87 -11.73 10.54 0.12
C THR A 87 -13.24 10.50 -0.07
N PHE A 88 -13.95 9.96 0.90
CA PHE A 88 -15.40 10.10 1.01
C PHE A 88 -15.83 10.21 2.47
N ILE A 89 -17.03 10.75 2.70
CA ILE A 89 -17.66 10.76 4.00
C ILE A 89 -18.76 9.69 4.00
N TYR A 90 -18.67 8.76 4.96
CA TYR A 90 -19.73 7.80 5.20
C TYR A 90 -20.72 8.38 6.20
N GLU A 91 -21.99 8.42 5.79
CA GLU A 91 -23.10 8.90 6.60
C GLU A 91 -24.19 7.84 6.67
N LYS A 92 -24.68 7.59 7.86
CA LYS A 92 -25.83 6.73 8.12
C LYS A 92 -26.68 7.33 9.25
N ALA A 93 -27.97 7.48 9.03
CA ALA A 93 -28.86 8.07 9.99
C ALA A 93 -28.78 7.37 11.37
N GLY A 94 -28.56 8.14 12.43
CA GLY A 94 -28.40 7.63 13.80
C GLY A 94 -27.00 7.16 14.16
N TYR A 95 -26.02 7.33 13.27
CA TYR A 95 -24.61 6.97 13.50
C TYR A 95 -23.69 8.16 13.28
N PRO A 96 -22.55 8.26 14.00
CA PRO A 96 -21.55 9.27 13.72
C PRO A 96 -20.99 9.11 12.30
N SER A 97 -20.74 10.23 11.63
CA SER A 97 -20.14 10.24 10.30
C SER A 97 -18.65 9.94 10.35
N ILE A 98 -18.14 9.36 9.25
CA ILE A 98 -16.76 8.91 9.14
C ILE A 98 -16.13 9.49 7.88
N THR A 99 -15.00 10.19 8.01
CA THR A 99 -14.13 10.51 6.87
C THR A 99 -13.25 9.31 6.56
N CYS A 100 -13.32 8.79 5.34
CA CYS A 100 -12.51 7.69 4.84
C CYS A 100 -11.52 8.20 3.79
N CYS A 101 -10.25 7.86 3.91
CA CYS A 101 -9.20 8.21 2.96
C CYS A 101 -8.12 7.11 2.94
N HIS A 102 -7.22 7.13 1.94
CA HIS A 102 -6.08 6.22 1.92
C HIS A 102 -4.95 6.75 2.82
N GLY A 103 -4.34 7.85 2.44
CA GLY A 103 -3.35 8.58 3.23
C GLY A 103 -4.03 9.65 4.09
N SER A 104 -4.37 10.80 3.49
CA SER A 104 -5.14 11.86 4.16
C SER A 104 -6.35 12.29 3.32
N PRO A 105 -7.26 13.10 3.87
CA PRO A 105 -8.39 13.64 3.10
C PRO A 105 -8.01 14.45 1.85
N ALA A 106 -6.78 14.96 1.77
CA ALA A 106 -6.29 15.76 0.64
C ALA A 106 -5.28 15.03 -0.25
N SER A 107 -4.70 13.92 0.20
CA SER A 107 -3.63 13.23 -0.53
C SER A 107 -3.58 11.75 -0.21
N SER A 108 -3.57 10.91 -1.25
CA SER A 108 -3.35 9.47 -1.11
C SER A 108 -1.93 9.12 -0.66
N ARG A 109 -1.00 10.08 -0.67
CA ARG A 109 0.45 9.87 -0.40
C ARG A 109 0.91 10.39 0.94
N GLU A 110 0.07 11.10 1.68
CA GLU A 110 0.44 11.64 2.98
C GLU A 110 0.45 10.52 4.02
N LEU A 111 1.60 10.37 4.70
CA LEU A 111 1.76 9.38 5.76
C LEU A 111 1.18 9.92 7.07
N LEU A 112 0.15 9.27 7.57
CA LEU A 112 -0.48 9.59 8.84
C LEU A 112 -0.14 8.52 9.89
N GLN A 113 1.03 8.69 10.50
CA GLN A 113 1.48 7.79 11.56
C GLN A 113 0.72 8.05 12.87
N LEU A 114 0.37 6.97 13.58
CA LEU A 114 -0.30 7.06 14.88
C LEU A 114 0.49 7.94 15.86
N ASN A 115 -0.24 8.76 16.61
CA ASN A 115 0.28 9.67 17.64
C ASN A 115 1.13 10.84 17.13
N GLU A 116 1.32 11.01 15.83
CA GLU A 116 2.04 12.14 15.25
C GLU A 116 1.14 13.37 15.02
N ASP A 117 1.78 14.53 14.89
CA ASP A 117 1.08 15.80 14.73
C ASP A 117 0.26 15.93 13.44
N PRO A 118 0.64 15.35 12.28
CA PRO A 118 -0.19 15.38 11.10
C PRO A 118 -1.59 14.78 11.31
N VAL A 119 -1.70 13.68 12.06
CA VAL A 119 -3.01 13.08 12.39
C VAL A 119 -3.86 14.04 13.21
N LYS A 120 -3.28 14.66 14.25
CA LYS A 120 -3.99 15.65 15.09
C LYS A 120 -4.47 16.85 14.29
N GLN A 121 -3.64 17.36 13.37
CA GLN A 121 -3.99 18.47 12.50
C GLN A 121 -5.17 18.14 11.57
N TRP A 122 -5.22 16.92 11.03
CA TRP A 122 -6.34 16.48 10.22
C TRP A 122 -7.60 16.28 11.05
N LEU A 123 -7.51 15.69 12.24
CA LEU A 123 -8.64 15.57 13.16
C LEU A 123 -9.23 16.94 13.53
N GLU A 124 -8.42 18.00 13.59
CA GLU A 124 -8.95 19.37 13.80
C GLU A 124 -9.67 19.94 12.58
N LYS A 125 -9.28 19.55 11.38
CA LYS A 125 -9.80 20.11 10.11
C LYS A 125 -11.05 19.43 9.60
N ILE A 126 -11.23 18.13 9.85
CA ILE A 126 -12.42 17.39 9.38
C ILE A 126 -13.65 17.74 10.20
N ASP A 127 -14.83 17.71 9.58
CA ASP A 127 -16.11 17.97 10.25
C ASP A 127 -16.68 16.71 10.93
N THR A 128 -16.21 15.51 10.56
CA THR A 128 -16.66 14.23 11.12
C THR A 128 -15.98 13.93 12.47
N ASP A 129 -16.63 13.06 13.27
CA ASP A 129 -16.08 12.60 14.54
C ASP A 129 -15.01 11.52 14.37
N TYR A 130 -15.02 10.82 13.24
CA TYR A 130 -14.16 9.68 12.94
C TYR A 130 -13.41 9.87 11.63
N MET A 131 -12.15 9.44 11.60
CA MET A 131 -11.34 9.34 10.40
C MET A 131 -10.74 7.93 10.30
N ILE A 132 -10.88 7.29 9.15
CA ILE A 132 -10.32 5.96 8.88
C ILE A 132 -9.35 6.07 7.71
N CYS A 133 -8.12 5.60 7.90
CA CYS A 133 -7.06 5.60 6.91
C CYS A 133 -6.42 4.21 6.74
N ALA A 134 -5.53 4.12 5.77
CA ALA A 134 -4.67 2.97 5.50
C ALA A 134 -3.21 3.43 5.29
N HIS A 135 -2.57 3.10 4.16
CA HIS A 135 -1.31 3.58 3.62
C HIS A 135 -0.06 3.28 4.44
N THR A 136 -0.09 3.49 5.77
CA THR A 136 1.08 3.26 6.63
C THR A 136 1.28 1.78 6.99
N HIS A 137 0.28 0.93 6.77
CA HIS A 137 0.25 -0.50 7.10
C HIS A 137 0.39 -0.83 8.61
N TYR A 138 0.29 0.17 9.49
CA TYR A 138 0.30 0.00 10.94
C TYR A 138 -1.12 0.11 11.49
N PRO A 139 -1.77 -1.02 11.87
CA PRO A 139 -3.11 -0.96 12.43
C PRO A 139 -3.10 -0.31 13.81
N GLY A 140 -4.14 0.46 14.10
CA GLY A 140 -4.27 1.06 15.41
C GLY A 140 -5.27 2.21 15.46
N GLU A 141 -5.39 2.75 16.66
CA GLU A 141 -6.31 3.85 16.94
C GLU A 141 -5.68 4.93 17.82
N MET A 142 -6.19 6.15 17.68
CA MET A 142 -5.94 7.23 18.62
C MET A 142 -7.16 8.14 18.75
N THR A 143 -7.27 8.80 19.88
CA THR A 143 -8.29 9.83 20.13
C THR A 143 -7.60 11.16 20.40
N TYR A 144 -8.11 12.22 19.77
CA TYR A 144 -7.63 13.58 19.98
C TYR A 144 -8.82 14.56 19.97
N LYS A 145 -9.01 15.33 21.04
CA LYS A 145 -10.11 16.31 21.20
C LYS A 145 -11.50 15.74 20.85
N ASN A 146 -11.84 14.58 21.38
CA ASN A 146 -13.09 13.86 21.14
C ASN A 146 -13.30 13.39 19.68
N LYS A 147 -12.30 13.42 18.82
CA LYS A 147 -12.31 12.80 17.49
C LYS A 147 -11.41 11.57 17.46
N HIS A 148 -11.76 10.62 16.62
CA HIS A 148 -11.13 9.31 16.59
C HIS A 148 -10.46 9.07 15.24
N TYR A 149 -9.25 8.54 15.27
CA TYR A 149 -8.50 8.09 14.11
C TYR A 149 -8.29 6.59 14.19
N PHE A 150 -8.54 5.89 13.09
CA PHE A 150 -8.28 4.47 12.93
C PHE A 150 -7.44 4.22 11.69
N ASN A 151 -6.46 3.31 11.78
CA ASN A 151 -5.79 2.74 10.63
C ASN A 151 -6.08 1.24 10.61
N SER A 152 -6.57 0.72 9.50
CA SER A 152 -6.99 -0.69 9.39
C SER A 152 -5.83 -1.69 9.25
N GLY A 153 -4.60 -1.20 9.05
CA GLY A 153 -3.46 -2.03 8.66
C GLY A 153 -3.49 -2.40 7.18
N SER A 154 -2.83 -3.48 6.82
CA SER A 154 -2.69 -3.95 5.44
C SER A 154 -3.09 -5.42 5.28
N VAL A 155 -3.83 -5.72 4.21
CA VAL A 155 -4.20 -7.10 3.86
C VAL A 155 -3.02 -7.85 3.21
N GLY A 156 -2.23 -7.15 2.37
CA GLY A 156 -1.17 -7.77 1.57
C GLY A 156 0.22 -7.71 2.20
N ILE A 157 0.66 -6.51 2.57
CA ILE A 157 1.98 -6.26 3.17
C ILE A 157 1.77 -5.75 4.60
N SER A 158 1.44 -6.66 5.51
CA SER A 158 1.26 -6.33 6.92
C SER A 158 2.60 -6.17 7.63
N ILE A 159 2.74 -5.10 8.39
CA ILE A 159 3.91 -4.81 9.20
C ILE A 159 3.67 -5.34 10.62
N ASP A 160 4.74 -5.83 11.27
CA ASP A 160 4.76 -6.44 12.61
C ASP A 160 3.94 -7.73 12.77
N ASP A 161 3.28 -8.23 11.69
CA ASP A 161 2.38 -9.37 11.72
C ASP A 161 2.63 -10.34 10.55
N ALA A 162 3.79 -10.97 10.52
CA ALA A 162 4.12 -11.94 9.47
C ALA A 162 3.09 -13.07 9.35
N GLY A 163 2.58 -13.29 8.14
CA GLY A 163 1.60 -14.35 7.84
C GLY A 163 0.16 -14.03 8.23
N TYR A 164 -0.15 -12.77 8.54
CA TYR A 164 -1.51 -12.31 8.81
C TYR A 164 -1.90 -11.14 7.91
N ALA A 165 -3.07 -11.23 7.29
CA ALA A 165 -3.76 -10.11 6.69
C ALA A 165 -4.45 -9.30 7.79
N GLN A 166 -4.23 -7.99 7.81
CA GLN A 166 -4.83 -7.10 8.81
C GLN A 166 -6.06 -6.42 8.23
N CYS A 167 -7.14 -6.37 9.00
CA CYS A 167 -8.34 -5.59 8.68
C CYS A 167 -9.02 -5.13 9.97
N MET A 168 -10.05 -4.31 9.84
CA MET A 168 -10.80 -3.79 10.97
C MET A 168 -12.29 -4.05 10.79
N LEU A 169 -12.93 -4.61 11.80
CA LEU A 169 -14.39 -4.63 11.95
C LEU A 169 -14.80 -3.40 12.78
N LEU A 170 -15.74 -2.62 12.26
CA LEU A 170 -16.27 -1.46 12.95
C LEU A 170 -17.69 -1.75 13.42
N GLU A 171 -17.88 -1.85 14.72
CA GLU A 171 -19.16 -2.11 15.34
C GLU A 171 -19.76 -0.85 15.96
N SER A 172 -21.07 -0.69 15.87
CA SER A 172 -21.75 0.39 16.59
C SER A 172 -22.03 0.01 18.03
N GLY A 173 -21.81 0.94 18.94
CA GLY A 173 -22.15 0.80 20.35
C GLY A 173 -22.85 2.05 20.86
N VAL A 174 -23.28 2.04 22.13
CA VAL A 174 -23.83 3.20 22.83
C VAL A 174 -23.01 3.47 24.08
N GLU A 175 -22.51 4.69 24.22
CA GLU A 175 -21.84 5.16 25.43
C GLU A 175 -22.47 6.49 25.89
N ASN A 176 -22.86 6.56 27.15
CA ASN A 176 -23.51 7.73 27.76
C ASN A 176 -24.72 8.25 26.93
N GLY A 177 -25.49 7.33 26.31
CA GLY A 177 -26.63 7.66 25.47
C GLY A 177 -26.28 8.13 24.05
N THR A 178 -25.01 8.14 23.67
CA THR A 178 -24.54 8.53 22.33
C THR A 178 -24.08 7.28 21.56
N THR A 179 -24.49 7.17 20.29
CA THR A 179 -23.97 6.13 19.38
C THR A 179 -22.52 6.41 19.05
N ILE A 180 -21.69 5.37 19.14
CA ILE A 180 -20.26 5.44 18.82
C ILE A 180 -19.87 4.28 17.91
N TRP A 181 -18.70 4.40 17.26
CA TRP A 181 -18.04 3.31 16.55
C TRP A 181 -16.92 2.71 17.41
N LYS A 182 -16.88 1.37 17.46
CA LYS A 182 -15.85 0.60 18.19
C LYS A 182 -15.05 -0.23 17.18
N PRO A 183 -13.75 -0.01 17.05
CA PRO A 183 -12.91 -0.83 16.17
C PRO A 183 -12.57 -2.16 16.84
N GLN A 184 -12.60 -3.23 16.06
CA GLN A 184 -11.98 -4.50 16.39
C GLN A 184 -10.96 -4.82 15.31
N PHE A 185 -9.68 -4.80 15.65
CA PHE A 185 -8.60 -5.15 14.74
C PHE A 185 -8.51 -6.67 14.61
N LEU A 186 -8.57 -7.14 13.37
CA LEU A 186 -8.59 -8.55 13.05
C LEU A 186 -7.30 -8.94 12.31
N LYS A 187 -6.83 -10.15 12.58
CA LYS A 187 -5.68 -10.78 11.94
C LYS A 187 -6.13 -12.12 11.34
N VAL A 188 -6.10 -12.21 10.02
CA VAL A 188 -6.53 -13.40 9.28
C VAL A 188 -5.27 -14.12 8.78
N PRO A 189 -4.99 -15.35 9.21
CA PRO A 189 -3.81 -16.07 8.80
C PRO A 189 -3.86 -16.44 7.31
N TYR A 190 -2.71 -16.35 6.62
CA TYR A 190 -2.54 -16.81 5.24
C TYR A 190 -1.18 -17.49 5.06
N ASP A 191 -1.02 -18.21 3.94
CA ASP A 191 0.25 -18.88 3.61
C ASP A 191 1.27 -17.89 3.03
N ASN A 192 1.99 -17.20 3.92
CA ASN A 192 3.01 -16.24 3.56
C ASN A 192 4.24 -16.87 2.87
N GLN A 193 4.51 -18.16 3.13
CA GLN A 193 5.59 -18.90 2.46
C GLN A 193 5.23 -19.11 0.98
N LYS A 194 3.97 -19.45 0.70
CA LYS A 194 3.49 -19.56 -0.68
C LYS A 194 3.57 -18.21 -1.40
N VAL A 195 3.13 -17.12 -0.78
CA VAL A 195 3.21 -15.78 -1.38
C VAL A 195 4.65 -15.41 -1.71
N ALA A 196 5.57 -15.59 -0.76
CA ALA A 196 7.00 -15.35 -0.98
C ALA A 196 7.56 -16.21 -2.14
N GLN A 197 7.19 -17.49 -2.22
CA GLN A 197 7.60 -18.37 -3.29
C GLN A 197 7.05 -17.90 -4.65
N ASP A 198 5.78 -17.49 -4.71
CA ASP A 198 5.15 -17.00 -5.93
C ASP A 198 5.77 -15.66 -6.41
N MET A 199 6.20 -14.78 -5.49
CA MET A 199 6.97 -13.57 -5.83
C MET A 199 8.33 -13.90 -6.46
N ILE A 200 9.00 -14.98 -5.99
CA ILE A 200 10.26 -15.44 -6.54
C ILE A 200 10.06 -16.04 -7.95
N THR A 201 9.04 -16.89 -8.12
CA THR A 201 8.84 -17.67 -9.35
C THR A 201 7.97 -16.96 -10.39
N GLY A 202 7.13 -16.01 -9.99
CA GLY A 202 6.22 -15.27 -10.87
C GLY A 202 6.86 -14.16 -11.71
N GLY A 203 8.19 -14.03 -11.70
CA GLY A 203 8.92 -13.05 -12.51
C GLY A 203 9.06 -11.67 -11.88
N LEU A 204 8.35 -11.36 -10.79
CA LEU A 204 8.39 -10.07 -10.12
C LEU A 204 9.80 -9.76 -9.59
N LEU A 205 10.46 -10.73 -8.96
CA LEU A 205 11.81 -10.62 -8.43
C LEU A 205 12.85 -10.29 -9.51
N SER A 206 12.67 -10.76 -10.76
CA SER A 206 13.60 -10.45 -11.86
C SER A 206 13.47 -9.03 -12.38
N ILE A 207 12.33 -8.40 -12.19
CA ILE A 207 12.02 -7.04 -12.71
C ILE A 207 12.38 -5.96 -11.69
N ALA A 208 12.24 -6.22 -10.39
CA ALA A 208 12.55 -5.28 -9.32
C ALA A 208 13.30 -5.96 -8.15
N PRO A 209 14.56 -6.39 -8.36
CA PRO A 209 15.22 -7.35 -7.48
C PRO A 209 15.23 -6.98 -6.00
N TRP A 210 15.77 -5.82 -5.65
CA TRP A 210 15.95 -5.47 -4.24
C TRP A 210 14.66 -4.97 -3.58
N PHE A 211 13.79 -4.28 -4.33
CA PHE A 211 12.48 -3.90 -3.81
C PHE A 211 11.63 -5.12 -3.46
N VAL A 212 11.61 -6.11 -4.35
CA VAL A 212 10.87 -7.36 -4.12
C VAL A 212 11.51 -8.20 -3.02
N ASN A 213 12.84 -8.25 -2.93
CA ASN A 213 13.53 -8.89 -1.80
C ASN A 213 13.12 -8.26 -0.45
N SER A 214 12.99 -6.93 -0.39
CA SER A 214 12.51 -6.27 0.84
C SER A 214 11.06 -6.61 1.17
N ASN A 215 10.18 -6.69 0.16
CA ASN A 215 8.79 -7.09 0.37
C ASN A 215 8.66 -8.56 0.81
N ILE A 216 9.47 -9.47 0.23
CA ILE A 216 9.52 -10.86 0.68
C ILE A 216 9.96 -10.93 2.14
N LEU A 217 10.97 -10.14 2.53
CA LEU A 217 11.41 -10.06 3.93
C LEU A 217 10.24 -9.60 4.83
N THR A 218 9.50 -8.56 4.43
CA THR A 218 8.35 -8.06 5.19
C THR A 218 7.25 -9.12 5.33
N ILE A 219 6.88 -9.78 4.25
CA ILE A 219 5.87 -10.86 4.25
C ILE A 219 6.26 -12.01 5.18
N LEU A 220 7.54 -12.39 5.19
CA LEU A 220 8.05 -13.53 5.97
C LEU A 220 8.31 -13.18 7.44
N THR A 221 8.61 -11.92 7.76
CA THR A 221 9.08 -11.53 9.10
C THR A 221 8.30 -10.40 9.76
N GLY A 222 7.48 -9.66 9.02
CA GLY A 222 6.83 -8.44 9.49
C GLY A 222 7.76 -7.20 9.54
N ILE A 223 9.03 -7.34 9.17
CA ILE A 223 10.00 -6.24 9.22
C ILE A 223 10.00 -5.50 7.88
N ASP A 224 9.55 -4.25 7.88
CA ASP A 224 9.61 -3.40 6.68
C ASP A 224 10.93 -2.63 6.60
N CYS A 225 11.62 -2.81 5.48
CA CYS A 225 12.82 -2.07 5.10
C CYS A 225 12.67 -1.36 3.74
N SER A 226 11.55 -1.52 3.05
CA SER A 226 11.37 -1.09 1.66
C SER A 226 11.55 0.43 1.49
N ALA A 227 10.84 1.24 2.27
CA ALA A 227 10.94 2.69 2.21
C ALA A 227 12.33 3.20 2.56
N LYS A 228 12.93 2.67 3.62
CA LYS A 228 14.31 3.05 4.08
C LYS A 228 15.37 2.67 3.05
N MET A 229 15.20 1.53 2.39
CA MET A 229 16.11 1.08 1.32
C MET A 229 16.05 2.04 0.13
N VAL A 230 14.85 2.42 -0.30
CA VAL A 230 14.68 3.39 -1.41
C VAL A 230 15.30 4.73 -1.05
N GLU A 231 15.02 5.26 0.13
CA GLU A 231 15.59 6.54 0.61
C GLU A 231 17.13 6.51 0.66
N LEU A 232 17.70 5.41 1.15
CA LEU A 232 19.16 5.27 1.18
C LEU A 232 19.74 5.16 -0.24
N ALA A 233 19.10 4.42 -1.14
CA ALA A 233 19.55 4.31 -2.53
C ALA A 233 19.53 5.68 -3.26
N GLU A 234 18.49 6.49 -3.04
CA GLU A 234 18.43 7.86 -3.55
C GLU A 234 19.56 8.73 -2.99
N LYS A 235 19.79 8.65 -1.69
CA LYS A 235 20.87 9.39 -1.02
C LYS A 235 22.23 9.03 -1.57
N LEU A 236 22.55 7.75 -1.70
CA LEU A 236 23.83 7.26 -2.25
C LEU A 236 24.02 7.73 -3.69
N ALA A 237 22.98 7.68 -4.51
CA ALA A 237 23.04 8.17 -5.88
C ALA A 237 23.30 9.69 -5.96
N LEU A 238 22.73 10.48 -5.06
CA LEU A 238 22.98 11.93 -4.96
C LEU A 238 24.42 12.22 -4.53
N GLU A 239 24.97 11.48 -3.57
CA GLU A 239 26.36 11.62 -3.10
C GLU A 239 27.38 11.34 -4.23
N ASP A 240 27.08 10.41 -5.14
CA ASP A 240 27.88 10.11 -6.34
C ASP A 240 27.64 11.09 -7.51
N ASN A 241 26.83 12.15 -7.33
CA ASN A 241 26.38 13.03 -8.41
C ASN A 241 25.73 12.28 -9.59
N ALA A 242 25.16 11.10 -9.33
CA ALA A 242 24.47 10.30 -10.32
C ALA A 242 23.01 10.76 -10.47
N GLN A 243 22.34 10.22 -11.50
CA GLN A 243 20.90 10.43 -11.65
C GLN A 243 20.17 9.75 -10.48
N ALA A 244 19.72 10.54 -9.53
CA ALA A 244 19.05 10.08 -8.31
C ALA A 244 17.53 10.27 -8.36
N LYS A 245 16.99 10.57 -9.55
CA LYS A 245 15.57 10.87 -9.68
C LYS A 245 14.80 9.59 -10.02
N TRP A 246 13.88 9.23 -9.13
CA TRP A 246 12.89 8.21 -9.43
C TRP A 246 12.19 8.50 -10.79
N PRO A 247 11.98 7.54 -11.68
CA PRO A 247 12.17 6.09 -11.50
C PRO A 247 13.53 5.53 -11.98
N HIS A 248 14.50 6.36 -12.35
CA HIS A 248 15.74 6.00 -13.04
C HIS A 248 16.96 5.95 -12.12
N ILE A 249 16.81 5.46 -10.91
CA ILE A 249 17.93 5.21 -9.98
C ILE A 249 18.64 3.92 -10.39
N ASP A 250 19.98 3.95 -10.47
CA ASP A 250 20.79 2.79 -10.84
C ASP A 250 20.68 1.67 -9.79
N GLU A 251 20.62 0.43 -10.26
CA GLU A 251 20.43 -0.76 -9.43
C GLU A 251 21.52 -0.95 -8.39
N LYS A 252 22.77 -0.51 -8.66
CA LYS A 252 23.88 -0.61 -7.72
C LYS A 252 23.62 0.06 -6.37
N TYR A 253 22.89 1.18 -6.36
CA TYR A 253 22.55 1.90 -5.13
C TYR A 253 21.51 1.13 -4.29
N PHE A 254 20.59 0.42 -4.95
CA PHE A 254 19.69 -0.48 -4.26
C PHE A 254 20.42 -1.69 -3.68
N GLU A 255 21.41 -2.22 -4.39
CA GLU A 255 22.24 -3.30 -3.89
C GLU A 255 23.01 -2.86 -2.63
N GLU A 256 23.66 -1.70 -2.65
CA GLU A 256 24.35 -1.13 -1.48
C GLU A 256 23.40 -0.90 -0.30
N ALA A 257 22.23 -0.32 -0.55
CA ALA A 257 21.22 -0.10 0.46
C ALA A 257 20.68 -1.42 1.04
N ALA A 258 20.47 -2.42 0.20
CA ALA A 258 20.02 -3.75 0.63
C ALA A 258 21.07 -4.44 1.52
N VAL A 259 22.35 -4.34 1.19
CA VAL A 259 23.46 -4.82 2.03
C VAL A 259 23.44 -4.10 3.38
N TYR A 260 23.29 -2.78 3.40
CA TYR A 260 23.23 -1.99 4.63
C TYR A 260 22.11 -2.45 5.56
N TYR A 261 20.90 -2.66 5.02
CA TYR A 261 19.74 -3.13 5.78
C TYR A 261 19.68 -4.66 5.95
N LYS A 262 20.69 -5.40 5.47
CA LYS A 262 20.79 -6.87 5.54
C LYS A 262 19.57 -7.56 4.92
N ILE A 263 19.06 -7.03 3.81
CA ILE A 263 17.97 -7.64 3.06
C ILE A 263 18.51 -8.87 2.34
N PRO A 264 17.94 -10.07 2.54
CA PRO A 264 18.40 -11.29 1.88
C PRO A 264 18.19 -11.22 0.37
N ASP A 265 19.12 -11.80 -0.40
CA ASP A 265 18.92 -12.03 -1.83
C ASP A 265 18.23 -13.39 -2.06
N TYR A 266 16.92 -13.36 -2.27
CA TYR A 266 16.13 -14.57 -2.50
C TYR A 266 16.32 -15.17 -3.90
N ARG A 267 16.98 -14.48 -4.85
CA ARG A 267 17.38 -15.05 -6.16
C ARG A 267 18.32 -16.24 -5.99
N ALA A 268 19.23 -16.20 -5.02
CA ALA A 268 20.18 -17.27 -4.75
C ALA A 268 19.51 -18.57 -4.29
N ARG A 269 18.37 -18.48 -3.58
CA ARG A 269 17.63 -19.64 -3.08
C ARG A 269 16.94 -20.46 -4.18
N ASN A 270 16.62 -19.84 -5.31
CA ASN A 270 16.03 -20.54 -6.46
C ASN A 270 17.07 -21.43 -7.17
N ASN A 271 18.30 -20.95 -7.28
CA ASN A 271 19.38 -21.67 -7.97
C ASN A 271 19.85 -22.94 -7.22
N GLU A 272 19.58 -23.06 -5.92
CA GLU A 272 19.92 -24.25 -5.12
C GLU A 272 18.86 -25.36 -5.21
N LYS A 273 17.62 -25.04 -5.58
CA LYS A 273 16.55 -26.04 -5.75
C LYS A 273 16.48 -26.63 -7.16
N GLU A 274 17.16 -26.02 -8.15
CA GLU A 274 17.26 -26.51 -9.53
C GLU A 274 18.53 -27.37 -9.76
N ARG A 275 19.38 -27.58 -8.73
CA ARG A 275 20.52 -28.47 -8.73
C ARG A 275 20.26 -29.72 -7.89
#